data_b81c61b436d6acefc9670b408b97a103
#
_entry.id   b81c61b436d6acefc9670b408b97a103
#
_cell.length_a   1.000
_cell.length_b   1.000
_cell.length_c   1.000
_cell.angle_alpha   90.00
_cell.angle_beta   90.00
_cell.angle_gamma   90.00
#
_symmetry.space_group_name_H-M   'P 1'
#
loop_
_entity.id
_entity.type
_entity.pdbx_description
1 polymer ?
#
loop_
_entity_poly.entity_id
_entity_poly.type
_entity_poly.pdbx_seq_one_letter_code
_entity_poly.pdbx_strand_id
1 'polypeptide(L)'
;RRHGQQGGFAYIEVLVSMVLALLTFLIMFQMFESWDRSKRATASGGGAMISGALAMFRFERDLRLAGFGFGNAQDLGCSVAAYQSSRPNTAAADGLSSTTDASHNYSFPLVPLQIVDGTAGAPDQVIILYASSEGISTTRFFGTGAAGAKPFTSSTSTSVTMDIGGRGGIEMGDLIVVAQNSTTCQLAEVTDNTNSDRLTVAFGTSNYTHHYTGASTAPRYNSASG
;
A
#
# COMPACT_ATOMS: atom_id res chain seq x y z
N ARG A 1 74.26 57.40 23.61
CA ARG A 1 73.09 56.50 23.54
C ARG A 1 72.66 56.50 22.05
N ARG A 2 72.92 55.39 21.36
CA ARG A 2 72.51 55.16 19.98
C ARG A 2 71.11 54.57 20.03
N HIS A 3 70.11 55.30 19.61
CA HIS A 3 68.77 54.75 19.25
C HIS A 3 68.88 54.12 17.88
N GLY A 4 68.86 52.78 17.84
CA GLY A 4 68.78 52.07 16.58
C GLY A 4 67.43 52.28 15.93
N GLN A 5 67.43 52.73 14.69
CA GLN A 5 66.25 52.70 13.81
C GLN A 5 65.92 51.24 13.46
N GLN A 6 64.89 50.73 14.05
CA GLN A 6 64.32 49.42 13.75
C GLN A 6 62.94 49.55 13.05
N GLY A 7 62.81 50.44 12.10
CA GLY A 7 61.49 50.78 11.55
C GLY A 7 61.12 50.07 10.25
N GLY A 8 62.03 49.41 9.53
CA GLY A 8 61.73 48.91 8.17
C GLY A 8 61.44 47.40 8.10
N PHE A 9 61.98 46.64 8.99
CA PHE A 9 61.78 45.17 8.99
C PHE A 9 60.41 44.72 9.49
N ALA A 10 59.80 45.43 10.41
CA ALA A 10 58.51 45.05 11.03
C ALA A 10 57.33 44.99 10.00
N TYR A 11 57.31 45.85 9.00
CA TYR A 11 56.23 45.85 7.99
C TYR A 11 56.32 44.62 7.06
N ILE A 12 57.49 44.24 6.63
CA ILE A 12 57.71 43.07 5.78
C ILE A 12 57.37 41.79 6.54
N GLU A 13 57.75 41.69 7.78
CA GLU A 13 57.46 40.55 8.62
C GLU A 13 55.95 40.35 8.87
N VAL A 14 55.21 41.44 9.11
CA VAL A 14 53.74 41.39 9.24
C VAL A 14 53.09 41.01 7.91
N LEU A 15 53.56 41.53 6.78
CA LEU A 15 52.99 41.14 5.46
C LEU A 15 53.24 39.68 5.15
N VAL A 16 54.46 39.15 5.40
CA VAL A 16 54.76 37.73 5.15
C VAL A 16 53.98 36.85 6.11
N SER A 17 53.86 37.20 7.37
CA SER A 17 53.09 36.42 8.33
C SER A 17 51.58 36.39 7.97
N MET A 18 51.03 37.50 7.47
CA MET A 18 49.63 37.57 7.03
C MET A 18 49.38 36.70 5.78
N VAL A 19 50.32 36.68 4.82
CA VAL A 19 50.22 35.82 3.64
C VAL A 19 50.31 34.34 4.03
N LEU A 20 51.23 33.97 4.90
CA LEU A 20 51.36 32.59 5.40
C LEU A 20 50.14 32.17 6.18
N ALA A 21 49.57 33.04 7.01
CA ALA A 21 48.33 32.78 7.73
C ALA A 21 47.14 32.55 6.80
N LEU A 22 47.02 33.35 5.74
CA LEU A 22 45.96 33.17 4.72
C LEU A 22 46.13 31.85 3.95
N LEU A 23 47.37 31.48 3.59
CA LEU A 23 47.61 30.22 2.92
C LEU A 23 47.29 29.01 3.80
N THR A 24 47.67 29.02 5.05
CA THR A 24 47.33 27.96 6.01
C THR A 24 45.84 27.87 6.27
N PHE A 25 45.16 29.00 6.33
CA PHE A 25 43.71 29.05 6.47
C PHE A 25 42.98 28.42 5.25
N LEU A 26 43.44 28.76 4.04
CA LEU A 26 42.89 28.16 2.81
C LEU A 26 43.05 26.62 2.76
N ILE A 27 44.22 26.13 3.19
CA ILE A 27 44.48 24.67 3.24
C ILE A 27 43.55 24.00 4.27
N MET A 28 43.40 24.60 5.43
CA MET A 28 42.47 24.09 6.46
C MET A 28 41.05 24.08 5.98
N PHE A 29 40.62 25.14 5.30
CA PHE A 29 39.26 25.22 4.78
C PHE A 29 38.96 24.12 3.73
N GLN A 30 39.91 23.86 2.84
CA GLN A 30 39.79 22.76 1.87
C GLN A 30 39.72 21.38 2.55
N MET A 31 40.51 21.15 3.60
CA MET A 31 40.43 19.90 4.37
C MET A 31 39.07 19.75 5.08
N PHE A 32 38.54 20.83 5.63
CA PHE A 32 37.22 20.83 6.27
C PHE A 32 36.10 20.51 5.28
N GLU A 33 36.14 21.12 4.10
CA GLU A 33 35.15 20.85 3.05
C GLU A 33 35.20 19.40 2.57
N SER A 34 36.41 18.87 2.36
CA SER A 34 36.57 17.44 1.99
C SER A 34 36.04 16.49 3.07
N TRP A 35 36.29 16.81 4.33
CA TRP A 35 35.81 15.99 5.45
C TRP A 35 34.30 16.04 5.61
N ASP A 36 33.67 17.23 5.45
CA ASP A 36 32.23 17.37 5.50
C ASP A 36 31.52 16.63 4.37
N ARG A 37 32.08 16.69 3.15
CA ARG A 37 31.60 15.88 2.02
C ARG A 37 31.68 14.39 2.30
N SER A 38 32.79 13.90 2.86
CA SER A 38 32.95 12.50 3.22
C SER A 38 31.95 12.06 4.29
N LYS A 39 31.74 12.86 5.33
CA LYS A 39 30.73 12.58 6.36
C LYS A 39 29.32 12.51 5.80
N ARG A 40 28.94 13.46 4.95
CA ARG A 40 27.63 13.46 4.30
C ARG A 40 27.44 12.24 3.40
N ALA A 41 28.44 11.86 2.62
CA ALA A 41 28.42 10.68 1.78
C ALA A 41 28.25 9.39 2.61
N THR A 42 28.97 9.26 3.73
CA THR A 42 28.87 8.09 4.61
C THR A 42 27.52 8.05 5.32
N ALA A 43 27.02 9.19 5.81
CA ALA A 43 25.72 9.26 6.47
C ALA A 43 24.55 8.96 5.50
N SER A 44 24.60 9.51 4.27
CA SER A 44 23.59 9.24 3.26
C SER A 44 23.63 7.78 2.77
N GLY A 45 24.83 7.20 2.62
CA GLY A 45 25.02 5.79 2.27
C GLY A 45 24.47 4.86 3.35
N GLY A 46 24.75 5.15 4.62
CA GLY A 46 24.18 4.41 5.75
C GLY A 46 22.65 4.50 5.82
N GLY A 47 22.10 5.69 5.63
CA GLY A 47 20.65 5.89 5.56
C GLY A 47 19.99 5.12 4.40
N ALA A 48 20.61 5.12 3.23
CA ALA A 48 20.11 4.38 2.07
C ALA A 48 20.14 2.86 2.32
N MET A 49 21.19 2.33 2.93
CA MET A 49 21.29 0.90 3.29
C MET A 49 20.20 0.48 4.28
N ILE A 50 19.97 1.29 5.33
CA ILE A 50 18.94 1.00 6.33
C ILE A 50 17.54 1.05 5.69
N SER A 51 17.27 2.07 4.86
CA SER A 51 15.99 2.19 4.15
C SER A 51 15.77 1.03 3.18
N GLY A 52 16.82 0.63 2.45
CA GLY A 52 16.78 -0.53 1.55
C GLY A 52 16.52 -1.83 2.31
N ALA A 53 17.22 -2.07 3.42
CA ALA A 53 17.01 -3.26 4.25
C ALA A 53 15.58 -3.32 4.82
N LEU A 54 15.06 -2.18 5.29
CA LEU A 54 13.68 -2.11 5.80
C LEU A 54 12.64 -2.35 4.70
N ALA A 55 12.87 -1.81 3.49
CA ALA A 55 12.00 -2.05 2.35
C ALA A 55 12.00 -3.53 1.95
N MET A 56 13.16 -4.17 1.89
CA MET A 56 13.29 -5.60 1.60
C MET A 56 12.63 -6.47 2.66
N PHE A 57 12.78 -6.13 3.95
CA PHE A 57 12.11 -6.85 5.02
C PHE A 57 10.58 -6.78 4.93
N ARG A 58 10.04 -5.58 4.61
CA ARG A 58 8.58 -5.42 4.39
C ARG A 58 8.13 -6.22 3.18
N PHE A 59 8.86 -6.14 2.08
CA PHE A 59 8.57 -6.87 0.86
C PHE A 59 8.59 -8.39 1.08
N GLU A 60 9.59 -8.91 1.78
CA GLU A 60 9.65 -10.33 2.13
C GLU A 60 8.45 -10.76 2.99
N ARG A 61 8.09 -9.95 3.97
CA ARG A 61 6.93 -10.21 4.82
C ARG A 61 5.64 -10.29 4.00
N ASP A 62 5.42 -9.31 3.11
CA ASP A 62 4.20 -9.25 2.32
C ASP A 62 4.16 -10.37 1.28
N LEU A 63 5.31 -10.75 0.69
CA LEU A 63 5.42 -11.93 -0.17
C LEU A 63 5.07 -13.23 0.56
N ARG A 64 5.48 -13.39 1.81
CA ARG A 64 5.12 -14.57 2.61
C ARG A 64 3.63 -14.66 2.92
N LEU A 65 2.94 -13.53 2.94
CA LEU A 65 1.50 -13.44 3.11
C LEU A 65 0.72 -13.60 1.80
N ALA A 66 1.38 -13.56 0.65
CA ALA A 66 0.73 -13.64 -0.65
C ALA A 66 -0.17 -14.88 -0.74
N GLY A 67 -1.45 -14.66 -1.10
CA GLY A 67 -2.44 -15.72 -1.19
C GLY A 67 -3.03 -16.19 0.15
N PHE A 68 -2.63 -15.60 1.26
CA PHE A 68 -3.28 -15.90 2.54
C PHE A 68 -4.77 -15.55 2.46
N GLY A 69 -5.63 -16.48 2.87
CA GLY A 69 -7.08 -16.32 2.77
C GLY A 69 -7.69 -16.83 1.45
N PHE A 70 -6.88 -17.20 0.46
CA PHE A 70 -7.36 -17.81 -0.78
C PHE A 70 -7.47 -19.32 -0.62
N GLY A 71 -8.59 -19.79 -0.09
CA GLY A 71 -8.72 -21.20 0.27
C GLY A 71 -9.11 -22.13 -0.87
N ASN A 72 -9.56 -21.61 -2.02
CA ASN A 72 -10.01 -22.42 -3.14
C ASN A 72 -9.22 -22.12 -4.41
N ALA A 73 -8.49 -23.13 -4.88
CA ALA A 73 -7.71 -22.99 -6.11
C ALA A 73 -8.59 -22.78 -7.36
N GLN A 74 -9.86 -23.16 -7.31
CA GLN A 74 -10.79 -23.00 -8.44
C GLN A 74 -11.18 -21.53 -8.70
N ASP A 75 -11.07 -20.68 -7.68
CA ASP A 75 -11.43 -19.26 -7.80
C ASP A 75 -10.23 -18.39 -8.17
N LEU A 76 -9.02 -18.96 -8.18
CA LEU A 76 -7.82 -18.24 -8.58
C LEU A 76 -7.88 -17.90 -10.08
N GLY A 77 -7.48 -16.66 -10.38
CA GLY A 77 -7.45 -16.15 -11.75
C GLY A 77 -8.76 -15.57 -12.25
N CYS A 78 -9.85 -15.60 -11.46
CA CYS A 78 -11.07 -14.89 -11.84
C CYS A 78 -10.82 -13.37 -11.88
N SER A 79 -11.51 -12.69 -12.79
CA SER A 79 -11.51 -11.23 -12.82
C SER A 79 -12.49 -10.71 -11.77
N VAL A 80 -11.98 -10.08 -10.73
CA VAL A 80 -12.78 -9.46 -9.68
C VAL A 80 -13.30 -8.13 -10.18
N ALA A 81 -14.62 -8.00 -10.32
CA ALA A 81 -15.28 -6.73 -10.54
C ALA A 81 -15.34 -5.97 -9.22
N ALA A 82 -14.94 -4.71 -9.21
CA ALA A 82 -14.87 -3.87 -8.04
C ALA A 82 -15.31 -2.44 -8.35
N TYR A 83 -15.81 -1.78 -7.32
CA TYR A 83 -16.17 -0.37 -7.34
C TYR A 83 -15.49 0.34 -6.18
N GLN A 84 -15.12 1.60 -6.36
CA GLN A 84 -14.60 2.43 -5.28
C GLN A 84 -14.99 3.89 -5.48
N SER A 85 -15.89 4.39 -4.64
CA SER A 85 -16.47 5.74 -4.77
C SER A 85 -15.45 6.90 -4.77
N SER A 86 -14.29 6.70 -4.15
CA SER A 86 -13.22 7.71 -4.06
C SER A 86 -12.12 7.55 -5.11
N ARG A 87 -12.25 6.58 -6.01
CA ARG A 87 -11.24 6.34 -7.04
C ARG A 87 -11.26 7.45 -8.08
N PRO A 88 -10.12 8.09 -8.38
CA PRO A 88 -10.07 9.08 -9.44
C PRO A 88 -10.35 8.41 -10.79
N ASN A 89 -11.11 9.11 -11.63
CA ASN A 89 -11.46 8.68 -13.00
C ASN A 89 -10.27 8.77 -13.97
N THR A 90 -9.07 8.52 -13.53
CA THR A 90 -7.87 8.52 -14.35
C THR A 90 -7.31 7.11 -14.43
N ALA A 91 -6.81 6.73 -15.60
CA ALA A 91 -6.13 5.45 -15.81
C ALA A 91 -5.14 5.20 -14.67
N ALA A 92 -5.28 4.05 -14.05
CA ALA A 92 -4.71 3.78 -12.76
C ALA A 92 -3.18 3.76 -12.76
N ALA A 93 -2.62 4.64 -11.98
CA ALA A 93 -1.23 4.52 -11.54
C ALA A 93 -1.01 3.32 -10.57
N ASP A 94 -2.08 2.64 -10.16
CA ASP A 94 -2.06 1.54 -9.20
C ASP A 94 -1.97 0.14 -9.84
N GLY A 95 -1.90 0.05 -11.16
CA GLY A 95 -1.79 -1.23 -11.88
C GLY A 95 -3.05 -2.12 -11.82
N LEU A 96 -4.11 -1.67 -11.16
CA LEU A 96 -5.29 -2.50 -10.90
C LEU A 96 -6.38 -2.39 -11.94
N SER A 97 -6.30 -1.51 -12.93
CA SER A 97 -7.37 -1.38 -13.91
C SER A 97 -6.98 -0.65 -15.16
N SER A 98 -7.50 -1.14 -16.27
CA SER A 98 -7.47 -0.50 -17.59
C SER A 98 -8.76 0.25 -17.94
N THR A 99 -9.77 0.31 -17.08
CA THR A 99 -11.03 0.95 -17.41
C THR A 99 -10.99 2.44 -17.06
N THR A 100 -10.96 3.26 -18.10
CA THR A 100 -11.20 4.71 -18.04
C THR A 100 -12.70 4.98 -17.86
N ASP A 101 -13.34 4.30 -16.93
CA ASP A 101 -14.77 4.41 -16.76
C ASP A 101 -15.09 5.49 -15.70
N ALA A 102 -15.94 6.44 -16.08
CA ALA A 102 -16.48 7.48 -15.20
C ALA A 102 -17.32 6.91 -14.04
N SER A 103 -17.59 5.61 -14.04
CA SER A 103 -18.41 4.94 -13.04
C SER A 103 -17.64 4.48 -11.80
N HIS A 104 -16.34 4.78 -11.68
CA HIS A 104 -15.48 4.31 -10.58
C HIS A 104 -15.33 2.78 -10.47
N ASN A 105 -15.71 2.05 -11.50
CA ASN A 105 -15.52 0.61 -11.60
C ASN A 105 -14.08 0.27 -11.99
N TYR A 106 -13.60 -0.85 -11.49
CA TYR A 106 -12.30 -1.40 -11.87
C TYR A 106 -12.33 -2.92 -11.77
N SER A 107 -11.34 -3.57 -12.35
CA SER A 107 -11.21 -5.01 -12.23
C SER A 107 -9.75 -5.39 -12.00
N PHE A 108 -9.54 -6.51 -11.33
CA PHE A 108 -8.22 -7.08 -11.12
C PHE A 108 -8.31 -8.62 -11.07
N PRO A 109 -7.27 -9.34 -11.48
CA PRO A 109 -7.26 -10.79 -11.36
C PRO A 109 -7.08 -11.20 -9.89
N LEU A 110 -7.83 -12.20 -9.44
CA LEU A 110 -7.67 -12.80 -8.11
C LEU A 110 -6.45 -13.73 -8.13
N VAL A 111 -5.26 -13.14 -8.04
CA VAL A 111 -4.00 -13.87 -8.00
C VAL A 111 -3.17 -13.41 -6.80
N PRO A 112 -2.45 -14.34 -6.13
CA PRO A 112 -1.61 -13.98 -4.98
C PRO A 112 -0.52 -12.97 -5.28
N LEU A 113 0.04 -13.04 -6.48
CA LEU A 113 1.14 -12.20 -6.92
C LEU A 113 0.97 -11.87 -8.40
N GLN A 114 1.05 -10.61 -8.73
CA GLN A 114 1.07 -10.12 -10.11
C GLN A 114 2.28 -9.20 -10.31
N ILE A 115 2.96 -9.38 -11.41
CA ILE A 115 4.02 -8.48 -11.87
C ILE A 115 3.49 -7.75 -13.10
N VAL A 116 3.51 -6.44 -13.05
CA VAL A 116 3.13 -5.57 -14.16
C VAL A 116 4.38 -4.90 -14.70
N ASP A 117 4.67 -5.19 -15.97
CA ASP A 117 5.84 -4.66 -16.67
C ASP A 117 5.70 -3.14 -16.87
N GLY A 118 6.74 -2.40 -16.53
CA GLY A 118 6.76 -0.95 -16.66
C GLY A 118 6.96 -0.53 -18.12
N THR A 119 6.05 0.30 -18.63
CA THR A 119 6.14 0.80 -20.01
C THR A 119 7.15 1.95 -20.13
N ALA A 120 7.87 2.03 -21.25
CA ALA A 120 8.74 3.16 -21.63
C ALA A 120 9.85 3.52 -20.59
N GLY A 121 10.40 2.52 -19.90
CA GLY A 121 11.45 2.70 -18.90
C GLY A 121 10.93 3.07 -17.49
N ALA A 122 9.63 2.99 -17.26
CA ALA A 122 9.08 3.02 -15.92
C ALA A 122 9.46 1.73 -15.16
N PRO A 123 9.59 1.77 -13.83
CA PRO A 123 9.88 0.58 -13.04
C PRO A 123 8.70 -0.39 -13.07
N ASP A 124 9.01 -1.70 -12.99
CA ASP A 124 8.02 -2.75 -12.83
C ASP A 124 7.28 -2.61 -11.50
N GLN A 125 6.02 -3.03 -11.49
CA GLN A 125 5.18 -3.03 -10.31
C GLN A 125 4.91 -4.46 -9.84
N VAL A 126 4.98 -4.66 -8.54
CA VAL A 126 4.62 -5.93 -7.91
C VAL A 126 3.37 -5.71 -7.06
N ILE A 127 2.30 -6.41 -7.41
CA ILE A 127 1.03 -6.36 -6.69
C ILE A 127 0.90 -7.66 -5.91
N ILE A 128 0.76 -7.55 -4.60
CA ILE A 128 0.63 -8.67 -3.67
C ILE A 128 -0.76 -8.62 -3.06
N LEU A 129 -1.52 -9.71 -3.21
CA LEU A 129 -2.87 -9.81 -2.71
C LEU A 129 -2.94 -10.84 -1.59
N TYR A 130 -3.48 -10.45 -0.45
CA TYR A 130 -3.72 -11.32 0.70
C TYR A 130 -4.87 -10.79 1.55
N ALA A 131 -5.51 -11.67 2.31
CA ALA A 131 -6.54 -11.28 3.26
C ALA A 131 -5.92 -10.77 4.56
N SER A 132 -6.49 -9.73 5.14
CA SER A 132 -6.05 -9.12 6.41
C SER A 132 -7.05 -9.32 7.55
N SER A 133 -7.99 -10.25 7.40
CA SER A 133 -9.02 -10.50 8.41
C SER A 133 -8.43 -11.05 9.71
N GLU A 134 -8.75 -10.43 10.83
CA GLU A 134 -8.35 -10.90 12.17
C GLU A 134 -9.09 -12.17 12.59
N GLY A 135 -10.26 -12.43 12.01
CA GLY A 135 -11.16 -13.52 12.43
C GLY A 135 -11.24 -14.72 11.49
N ILE A 136 -11.00 -14.54 10.20
CA ILE A 136 -11.20 -15.60 9.20
C ILE A 136 -10.02 -15.64 8.24
N SER A 137 -9.27 -16.72 8.30
CA SER A 137 -8.18 -17.02 7.36
C SER A 137 -8.56 -17.99 6.25
N THR A 138 -9.83 -18.40 6.19
CA THR A 138 -10.28 -19.43 5.25
C THR A 138 -11.50 -18.99 4.48
N THR A 139 -11.56 -19.42 3.23
CA THR A 139 -12.75 -19.28 2.39
C THR A 139 -13.98 -19.89 3.06
N ARG A 140 -15.10 -19.19 2.91
CA ARG A 140 -16.41 -19.70 3.33
C ARG A 140 -17.23 -20.03 2.08
N PHE A 141 -17.90 -21.17 2.12
CA PHE A 141 -18.85 -21.53 1.08
C PHE A 141 -20.19 -20.87 1.34
N PHE A 142 -20.89 -20.53 0.27
CA PHE A 142 -22.25 -20.01 0.31
C PHE A 142 -23.13 -20.80 -0.66
N GLY A 143 -24.39 -20.89 -0.34
CA GLY A 143 -25.42 -21.13 -1.32
C GLY A 143 -26.11 -22.47 -1.36
N THR A 144 -25.66 -23.64 -1.00
CA THR A 144 -26.37 -24.89 -1.35
C THR A 144 -26.74 -25.84 -0.22
N GLY A 145 -26.25 -25.65 0.99
CA GLY A 145 -26.47 -26.60 2.07
C GLY A 145 -27.41 -26.12 3.17
N ALA A 146 -27.53 -24.84 3.39
CA ALA A 146 -28.43 -24.28 4.40
C ALA A 146 -29.84 -24.09 3.86
N ALA A 147 -30.86 -24.44 4.64
CA ALA A 147 -32.24 -24.22 4.27
C ALA A 147 -32.48 -22.70 4.05
N GLY A 148 -32.71 -22.31 2.82
CA GLY A 148 -32.91 -20.91 2.43
C GLY A 148 -31.68 -20.20 1.88
N ALA A 149 -30.53 -20.89 1.76
CA ALA A 149 -29.35 -20.35 1.12
C ALA A 149 -29.66 -19.95 -0.33
N LYS A 150 -29.43 -18.70 -0.66
CA LYS A 150 -29.59 -18.21 -2.03
C LYS A 150 -28.23 -18.20 -2.69
N PRO A 151 -28.06 -18.89 -3.83
CA PRO A 151 -26.82 -18.78 -4.56
C PRO A 151 -26.60 -17.31 -4.96
N PHE A 152 -25.36 -16.89 -4.98
CA PHE A 152 -24.98 -15.62 -5.58
C PHE A 152 -25.25 -15.71 -7.10
N THR A 153 -26.32 -15.09 -7.56
CA THR A 153 -26.82 -15.31 -8.92
C THR A 153 -26.42 -14.23 -9.91
N SER A 154 -25.95 -13.09 -9.42
CA SER A 154 -25.55 -12.00 -10.30
C SER A 154 -24.77 -10.92 -9.55
N SER A 155 -24.10 -10.05 -10.30
CA SER A 155 -23.45 -8.84 -9.79
C SER A 155 -24.44 -7.85 -9.12
N THR A 156 -25.73 -8.06 -9.24
CA THR A 156 -26.78 -7.27 -8.59
C THR A 156 -27.24 -7.83 -7.25
N SER A 157 -26.68 -8.96 -6.82
CA SER A 157 -26.99 -9.52 -5.50
C SER A 157 -26.43 -8.63 -4.41
N THR A 158 -27.29 -8.25 -3.45
CA THR A 158 -26.91 -7.38 -2.32
C THR A 158 -26.63 -8.15 -1.03
N SER A 159 -26.65 -9.48 -1.08
CA SER A 159 -26.37 -10.32 0.10
C SER A 159 -25.95 -11.73 -0.34
N VAL A 160 -25.17 -12.38 0.53
CA VAL A 160 -24.86 -13.80 0.43
C VAL A 160 -25.21 -14.50 1.73
N THR A 161 -25.62 -15.74 1.62
CA THR A 161 -25.90 -16.60 2.78
C THR A 161 -24.85 -17.68 2.86
N MET A 162 -24.14 -17.77 3.97
CA MET A 162 -23.11 -18.77 4.20
C MET A 162 -23.72 -20.14 4.42
N ASP A 163 -23.02 -21.19 4.02
CA ASP A 163 -23.51 -22.56 4.13
C ASP A 163 -23.44 -23.07 5.56
N ILE A 164 -22.26 -23.35 6.06
CA ILE A 164 -22.07 -23.97 7.37
C ILE A 164 -21.08 -23.13 8.21
N GLY A 165 -21.36 -23.06 9.52
CA GLY A 165 -20.46 -22.40 10.48
C GLY A 165 -20.68 -20.91 10.63
N GLY A 166 -21.67 -20.35 9.94
CA GLY A 166 -22.10 -18.95 10.11
C GLY A 166 -21.10 -17.94 9.56
N ARG A 167 -21.41 -16.68 9.81
CA ARG A 167 -20.60 -15.51 9.41
C ARG A 167 -19.22 -15.46 10.04
N GLY A 168 -19.05 -16.13 11.16
CA GLY A 168 -17.86 -16.28 11.99
C GLY A 168 -16.75 -15.25 11.77
N GLY A 169 -16.86 -14.04 12.38
CA GLY A 169 -15.82 -13.02 12.31
C GLY A 169 -15.89 -12.07 11.11
N ILE A 170 -16.91 -12.16 10.25
CA ILE A 170 -17.18 -11.12 9.23
C ILE A 170 -17.93 -9.98 9.90
N GLU A 171 -17.36 -8.79 9.88
CA GLU A 171 -17.89 -7.61 10.53
C GLU A 171 -18.28 -6.53 9.51
N MET A 172 -19.12 -5.60 9.96
CA MET A 172 -19.52 -4.47 9.11
C MET A 172 -18.30 -3.57 8.82
N GLY A 173 -18.02 -3.37 7.55
CA GLY A 173 -16.85 -2.67 7.04
C GLY A 173 -15.78 -3.59 6.47
N ASP A 174 -15.93 -4.91 6.62
CA ASP A 174 -15.02 -5.86 5.99
C ASP A 174 -15.23 -5.87 4.47
N LEU A 175 -14.12 -6.03 3.74
CA LEU A 175 -14.13 -6.28 2.31
C LEU A 175 -14.09 -7.79 2.07
N ILE A 176 -15.05 -8.28 1.30
CA ILE A 176 -15.10 -9.68 0.91
C ILE A 176 -15.07 -9.81 -0.60
N VAL A 177 -14.39 -10.85 -1.09
CA VAL A 177 -14.48 -11.26 -2.48
C VAL A 177 -15.43 -12.44 -2.57
N VAL A 178 -16.51 -12.26 -3.30
CA VAL A 178 -17.48 -13.31 -3.58
C VAL A 178 -17.14 -13.89 -4.95
N ALA A 179 -16.85 -15.19 -4.99
CA ALA A 179 -16.50 -15.91 -6.22
C ALA A 179 -17.51 -16.99 -6.51
N GLN A 180 -17.93 -17.12 -7.77
CA GLN A 180 -18.81 -18.17 -8.22
C GLN A 180 -18.22 -18.85 -9.46
N ASN A 181 -17.90 -20.13 -9.32
CA ASN A 181 -17.47 -21.01 -10.44
C ASN A 181 -16.31 -20.43 -11.27
N SER A 182 -15.33 -19.82 -10.65
CA SER A 182 -14.09 -19.28 -11.27
C SER A 182 -14.29 -18.28 -12.45
N THR A 183 -15.50 -17.90 -12.77
CA THR A 183 -15.78 -17.02 -13.92
C THR A 183 -16.17 -15.60 -13.51
N THR A 184 -16.84 -15.44 -12.38
CA THR A 184 -17.35 -14.15 -11.92
C THR A 184 -16.99 -13.96 -10.45
N CYS A 185 -16.20 -12.93 -10.19
CA CYS A 185 -15.84 -12.54 -8.84
C CYS A 185 -16.21 -11.07 -8.63
N GLN A 186 -16.65 -10.75 -7.44
CA GLN A 186 -17.03 -9.38 -7.07
C GLN A 186 -16.44 -9.02 -5.71
N LEU A 187 -15.87 -7.83 -5.62
CA LEU A 187 -15.51 -7.23 -4.34
C LEU A 187 -16.72 -6.51 -3.77
N ALA A 188 -17.02 -6.76 -2.51
CA ALA A 188 -18.12 -6.10 -1.81
C ALA A 188 -17.71 -5.72 -0.39
N GLU A 189 -18.28 -4.63 0.11
CA GLU A 189 -18.13 -4.15 1.48
C GLU A 189 -19.35 -4.57 2.30
N VAL A 190 -19.13 -5.23 3.42
CA VAL A 190 -20.19 -5.69 4.31
C VAL A 190 -20.82 -4.51 5.01
N THR A 191 -22.13 -4.33 4.79
CA THR A 191 -22.90 -3.22 5.39
C THR A 191 -23.89 -3.68 6.43
N ASP A 192 -24.26 -4.96 6.43
CA ASP A 192 -25.12 -5.55 7.44
C ASP A 192 -24.75 -7.03 7.68
N ASN A 193 -24.56 -7.36 8.95
CA ASN A 193 -24.33 -8.71 9.43
C ASN A 193 -25.26 -9.05 10.61
N THR A 194 -26.34 -8.30 10.82
CA THR A 194 -27.20 -8.40 12.01
C THR A 194 -28.31 -9.44 11.89
N ASN A 195 -28.45 -10.07 10.71
CA ASN A 195 -29.50 -11.09 10.52
C ASN A 195 -29.47 -12.18 11.60
N SER A 196 -30.65 -12.53 12.09
CA SER A 196 -30.85 -13.50 13.17
C SER A 196 -30.42 -14.93 12.80
N ASP A 197 -30.36 -15.25 11.51
CA ASP A 197 -29.86 -16.54 11.00
C ASP A 197 -28.37 -16.75 11.23
N ARG A 198 -27.63 -15.65 11.51
CA ARG A 198 -26.17 -15.64 11.66
C ARG A 198 -25.39 -16.21 10.45
N LEU A 199 -26.06 -16.32 9.32
CA LEU A 199 -25.52 -16.86 8.08
C LEU A 199 -25.43 -15.81 6.99
N THR A 200 -26.38 -14.86 6.97
CA THR A 200 -26.45 -13.85 5.91
C THR A 200 -25.62 -12.62 6.23
N VAL A 201 -24.84 -12.19 5.25
CA VAL A 201 -24.17 -10.89 5.20
C VAL A 201 -24.70 -10.12 4.01
N ALA A 202 -24.96 -8.82 4.21
CA ALA A 202 -25.43 -7.94 3.15
C ALA A 202 -24.42 -6.87 2.82
N PHE A 203 -24.44 -6.44 1.56
CA PHE A 203 -23.60 -5.38 1.00
C PHE A 203 -24.48 -4.38 0.24
N GLY A 204 -25.25 -3.63 0.99
CA GLY A 204 -26.11 -2.56 0.47
C GLY A 204 -25.35 -1.27 0.22
N THR A 205 -26.10 -0.27 -0.27
CA THR A 205 -25.57 1.09 -0.49
C THR A 205 -25.94 2.09 0.60
N SER A 206 -26.73 1.65 1.58
CA SER A 206 -27.14 2.48 2.71
C SER A 206 -26.01 2.67 3.71
N ASN A 207 -26.05 3.81 4.43
CA ASN A 207 -25.12 4.05 5.52
C ASN A 207 -25.22 2.95 6.58
N TYR A 208 -24.09 2.57 7.12
CA TYR A 208 -23.96 1.57 8.18
C TYR A 208 -22.98 2.04 9.26
N THR A 209 -22.96 1.37 10.39
CA THR A 209 -21.98 1.65 11.45
C THR A 209 -20.78 0.74 11.28
N HIS A 210 -19.65 1.32 10.93
CA HIS A 210 -18.41 0.58 10.71
C HIS A 210 -17.91 -0.02 12.03
N HIS A 211 -17.68 -1.32 12.08
CA HIS A 211 -17.34 -2.06 13.29
C HIS A 211 -16.09 -1.51 14.00
N TYR A 212 -15.02 -1.30 13.25
CA TYR A 212 -13.71 -0.90 13.82
C TYR A 212 -13.63 0.56 14.22
N THR A 213 -14.42 1.44 13.62
CA THR A 213 -14.37 2.89 13.90
C THR A 213 -15.56 3.39 14.71
N GLY A 214 -16.66 2.62 14.79
CA GLY A 214 -17.92 3.04 15.39
C GLY A 214 -18.62 4.20 14.68
N ALA A 215 -18.10 4.66 13.54
CA ALA A 215 -18.64 5.78 12.79
C ALA A 215 -19.74 5.31 11.82
N SER A 216 -20.79 6.12 11.66
CA SER A 216 -21.73 5.93 10.55
C SER A 216 -21.09 6.41 9.26
N THR A 217 -21.02 5.53 8.26
CA THR A 217 -20.37 5.79 6.98
C THR A 217 -21.19 5.22 5.82
N ALA A 218 -21.02 5.83 4.65
CA ALA A 218 -21.50 5.23 3.41
C ALA A 218 -20.48 4.19 2.91
N PRO A 219 -20.94 3.09 2.32
CA PRO A 219 -20.03 2.11 1.73
C PRO A 219 -19.23 2.72 0.58
N ARG A 220 -17.96 2.36 0.51
CA ARG A 220 -17.05 2.85 -0.53
C ARG A 220 -16.97 1.91 -1.71
N TYR A 221 -17.20 0.63 -1.48
CA TYR A 221 -16.94 -0.46 -2.42
C TYR A 221 -18.22 -1.11 -2.97
N ASN A 222 -19.38 -0.58 -2.60
CA ASN A 222 -20.67 -1.04 -3.13
C ASN A 222 -21.23 0.01 -4.10
N SER A 223 -21.56 -0.40 -5.31
CA SER A 223 -22.19 0.46 -6.31
C SER A 223 -23.70 0.37 -6.26
N ALA A 224 -24.39 1.50 -6.45
CA ALA A 224 -25.83 1.52 -6.59
C ALA A 224 -26.32 0.96 -7.92
N SER A 225 -25.42 0.81 -8.89
CA SER A 225 -25.73 0.34 -10.24
C SER A 225 -25.27 -1.10 -10.53
N GLY A 226 -24.82 -1.82 -9.52
CA GLY A 226 -24.46 -3.25 -9.62
C GLY A 226 -23.13 -3.48 -10.33
#